data_1b53af913d28c873b6fc1473c8e42b48
#
_entry.id   1b53af913d28c873b6fc1473c8e42b48
#
_cell.length_a   1.000
_cell.length_b   1.000
_cell.length_c   1.000
_cell.angle_alpha   90.00
_cell.angle_beta   90.00
_cell.angle_gamma   90.00
#
_symmetry.space_group_name_H-M   'P 1'
#
loop_
_entity.id
_entity.type
_entity.pdbx_description
1 polymer ?
#
loop_
_entity_poly.entity_id
_entity_poly.type
_entity_poly.pdbx_seq_one_letter_code
_entity_poly.pdbx_strand_id
1 'polypeptide(L)'
;MLPAVWDLFETHVFPAPSTEECFNPYRDRRDDLDVPDAPTHRRDNLRAYLSCFDTAPPLFLLLEAPGPWGCRFSGVPVTSEAQLTDPDFPIAGTATSQKDVPITEYSASIFWRVLRPVFPHFFVWNSLPLHPHDPDDPLSIRTPRRSEVRDWHELLRALLDVLAPERTVGVGRKGERALDEVGADPTYVRHPSQGGANKFETGIENIVDEMGLPR
;
A
#
# COMPACT_ATOMS: atom_id res chain seq x y z
N MET A 1 15.81 0.61 7.76
CA MET A 1 15.32 0.79 6.36
C MET A 1 15.60 -0.48 5.57
N LEU A 2 14.79 -0.83 4.58
CA LEU A 2 14.98 -1.97 3.67
C LEU A 2 15.61 -1.49 2.33
N PRO A 3 16.95 -1.40 2.21
CA PRO A 3 17.60 -0.80 1.03
C PRO A 3 17.25 -1.53 -0.28
N ALA A 4 17.27 -2.86 -0.28
CA ALA A 4 16.96 -3.64 -1.48
C ALA A 4 15.51 -3.44 -1.97
N VAL A 5 14.54 -3.20 -1.07
CA VAL A 5 13.18 -2.85 -1.46
C VAL A 5 13.12 -1.45 -2.08
N TRP A 6 13.90 -0.50 -1.53
CA TRP A 6 14.00 0.83 -2.11
C TRP A 6 14.58 0.81 -3.53
N ASP A 7 15.64 0.04 -3.76
CA ASP A 7 16.27 -0.12 -5.09
C ASP A 7 15.27 -0.70 -6.11
N LEU A 8 14.41 -1.64 -5.69
CA LEU A 8 13.33 -2.16 -6.53
C LEU A 8 12.32 -1.06 -6.91
N PHE A 9 11.97 -0.18 -5.98
CA PHE A 9 11.06 0.93 -6.27
C PHE A 9 11.69 1.98 -7.18
N GLU A 10 12.97 2.30 -7.00
CA GLU A 10 13.71 3.19 -7.91
C GLU A 10 13.79 2.61 -9.33
N THR A 11 13.90 1.31 -9.45
CA THR A 11 14.03 0.62 -10.74
C THR A 11 12.69 0.48 -11.45
N HIS A 12 11.63 0.08 -10.73
CA HIS A 12 10.38 -0.35 -11.35
C HIS A 12 9.23 0.65 -11.16
N VAL A 13 9.09 1.27 -10.00
CA VAL A 13 7.89 2.06 -9.65
C VAL A 13 8.05 3.52 -10.01
N PHE A 14 9.15 4.15 -9.56
CA PHE A 14 9.31 5.60 -9.73
C PHE A 14 9.47 6.05 -11.19
N PRO A 15 10.12 5.30 -12.10
CA PRO A 15 10.22 5.70 -13.49
C PRO A 15 8.97 5.39 -14.33
N ALA A 16 8.05 4.54 -13.84
CA ALA A 16 6.88 4.11 -14.60
C ALA A 16 5.97 5.31 -14.95
N PRO A 17 5.59 5.49 -16.22
CA PRO A 17 4.76 6.61 -16.63
C PRO A 17 3.32 6.45 -16.15
N SER A 18 2.67 7.59 -15.84
CA SER A 18 1.21 7.63 -15.77
C SER A 18 0.59 7.42 -17.15
N THR A 19 -0.62 6.90 -17.16
CA THR A 19 -1.48 6.80 -18.35
C THR A 19 -2.77 7.57 -18.12
N GLU A 20 -3.68 7.59 -19.10
CA GLU A 20 -5.00 8.21 -18.95
C GLU A 20 -5.86 7.58 -17.85
N GLU A 21 -5.58 6.33 -17.46
CA GLU A 21 -6.37 5.55 -16.51
C GLU A 21 -5.57 5.05 -15.29
N CYS A 22 -4.27 5.34 -15.21
CA CYS A 22 -3.40 4.98 -14.10
C CYS A 22 -2.44 6.12 -13.78
N PHE A 23 -2.53 6.65 -12.58
CA PHE A 23 -1.67 7.74 -12.10
C PHE A 23 -0.52 7.19 -11.25
N ASN A 24 0.72 7.59 -11.58
CA ASN A 24 1.88 7.28 -10.72
C ASN A 24 2.10 8.36 -9.66
N PRO A 25 1.74 8.13 -8.41
CA PRO A 25 1.86 9.12 -7.36
C PRO A 25 3.32 9.47 -6.99
N TYR A 26 4.26 8.61 -7.33
CA TYR A 26 5.68 8.80 -7.01
C TYR A 26 6.45 9.58 -8.08
N ARG A 27 5.87 9.75 -9.27
CA ARG A 27 6.49 10.41 -10.41
C ARG A 27 5.80 11.70 -10.80
N ASP A 28 4.48 11.65 -10.83
CA ASP A 28 3.67 12.69 -11.43
C ASP A 28 2.82 13.42 -10.37
N ARG A 29 2.36 14.61 -10.71
CA ARG A 29 1.45 15.41 -9.90
C ARG A 29 0.32 15.96 -10.76
N ARG A 30 -0.77 16.32 -10.11
CA ARG A 30 -1.87 17.06 -10.72
C ARG A 30 -1.92 18.45 -10.10
N ASP A 31 -1.81 19.47 -10.93
CA ASP A 31 -1.73 20.88 -10.49
C ASP A 31 -2.97 21.35 -9.74
N ASP A 32 -4.11 20.69 -9.97
CA ASP A 32 -5.41 20.98 -9.36
C ASP A 32 -5.63 20.25 -8.01
N LEU A 33 -4.81 19.27 -7.66
CA LEU A 33 -4.99 18.42 -6.49
C LEU A 33 -3.80 18.39 -5.53
N ASP A 34 -2.58 18.49 -6.08
CA ASP A 34 -1.34 18.19 -5.39
C ASP A 34 -0.49 19.46 -5.13
N VAL A 35 0.20 19.51 -4.01
CA VAL A 35 1.24 20.52 -3.76
C VAL A 35 2.39 20.38 -4.78
N PRO A 36 3.20 21.43 -5.03
CA PRO A 36 4.22 21.42 -6.07
C PRO A 36 5.20 20.23 -5.99
N ASP A 37 5.67 19.87 -4.80
CA ASP A 37 6.67 18.82 -4.58
C ASP A 37 6.06 17.48 -4.16
N ALA A 38 4.77 17.25 -4.44
CA ALA A 38 4.03 16.07 -4.02
C ALA A 38 4.72 14.72 -4.37
N PRO A 39 5.28 14.50 -5.57
CA PRO A 39 5.98 13.23 -5.86
C PRO A 39 7.20 13.00 -4.96
N THR A 40 7.94 14.04 -4.63
CA THR A 40 9.09 13.96 -3.72
C THR A 40 8.61 13.62 -2.31
N HIS A 41 7.62 14.32 -1.79
CA HIS A 41 7.05 14.04 -0.48
C HIS A 41 6.48 12.62 -0.38
N ARG A 42 5.81 12.10 -1.41
CA ARG A 42 5.31 10.73 -1.42
C ARG A 42 6.42 9.68 -1.38
N ARG A 43 7.54 9.94 -2.07
CA ARG A 43 8.74 9.10 -1.96
C ARG A 43 9.38 9.20 -0.58
N ASP A 44 9.42 10.38 0.02
CA ASP A 44 9.94 10.56 1.39
C ASP A 44 9.04 9.89 2.43
N ASN A 45 7.71 9.96 2.28
CA ASN A 45 6.75 9.21 3.10
C ASN A 45 6.98 7.69 2.99
N LEU A 46 7.17 7.19 1.75
CA LEU A 46 7.48 5.78 1.53
C LEU A 46 8.84 5.39 2.12
N ARG A 47 9.83 6.27 2.06
CA ARG A 47 11.13 6.06 2.71
C ARG A 47 10.98 6.02 4.23
N ALA A 48 10.16 6.89 4.82
CA ALA A 48 9.84 6.87 6.25
C ALA A 48 9.21 5.53 6.65
N TYR A 49 8.24 5.04 5.87
CA TYR A 49 7.66 3.70 6.06
C TYR A 49 8.72 2.61 6.04
N LEU A 50 9.58 2.57 5.02
CA LEU A 50 10.67 1.57 4.93
C LEU A 50 11.69 1.69 6.06
N SER A 51 11.86 2.89 6.63
CA SER A 51 12.77 3.13 7.74
C SER A 51 12.28 2.60 9.09
N CYS A 52 11.00 2.23 9.19
CA CYS A 52 10.46 1.56 10.36
C CYS A 52 10.92 0.10 10.50
N PHE A 53 11.54 -0.46 9.48
CA PHE A 53 11.97 -1.86 9.47
C PHE A 53 13.48 -1.97 9.68
N ASP A 54 13.89 -2.62 10.76
CA ASP A 54 15.30 -3.00 10.99
C ASP A 54 15.65 -4.28 10.24
N THR A 55 14.69 -5.21 10.14
CA THR A 55 14.78 -6.48 9.41
C THR A 55 13.55 -6.69 8.54
N ALA A 56 13.61 -7.59 7.57
CA ALA A 56 12.45 -7.98 6.78
C ALA A 56 11.36 -8.57 7.70
N PRO A 57 10.12 -8.04 7.63
CA PRO A 57 9.04 -8.53 8.48
C PRO A 57 8.52 -9.90 8.01
N PRO A 58 8.09 -10.77 8.95
CA PRO A 58 7.66 -12.14 8.64
C PRO A 58 6.32 -12.22 7.90
N LEU A 59 5.50 -11.17 7.95
CA LEU A 59 4.18 -11.14 7.33
C LEU A 59 4.16 -10.17 6.15
N PHE A 60 3.72 -10.63 4.99
CA PHE A 60 3.52 -9.81 3.78
C PHE A 60 2.03 -9.72 3.42
N LEU A 61 1.49 -8.51 3.35
CA LEU A 61 0.10 -8.25 2.96
C LEU A 61 0.06 -7.57 1.59
N LEU A 62 -0.75 -8.11 0.67
CA LEU A 62 -0.94 -7.52 -0.66
C LEU A 62 -2.38 -7.06 -0.85
N LEU A 63 -2.53 -5.76 -1.16
CA LEU A 63 -3.79 -5.13 -1.54
C LEU A 63 -3.90 -5.01 -3.07
N GLU A 64 -5.02 -4.44 -3.54
CA GLU A 64 -5.30 -4.27 -4.98
C GLU A 64 -4.48 -3.14 -5.59
N ALA A 65 -4.72 -1.89 -5.16
CA ALA A 65 -4.13 -0.68 -5.74
C ALA A 65 -4.27 0.52 -4.78
N PRO A 66 -3.54 1.64 -5.02
CA PRO A 66 -3.71 2.88 -4.30
C PRO A 66 -5.13 3.44 -4.38
N GLY A 67 -5.77 3.63 -3.22
CA GLY A 67 -7.06 4.31 -3.13
C GLY A 67 -6.93 5.82 -3.39
N PRO A 68 -8.01 6.48 -3.88
CA PRO A 68 -8.00 7.91 -4.24
C PRO A 68 -7.79 8.85 -3.06
N TRP A 69 -8.17 8.44 -1.86
CA TRP A 69 -8.10 9.24 -0.63
C TRP A 69 -7.01 8.80 0.35
N GLY A 70 -6.26 7.73 0.01
CA GLY A 70 -5.17 7.18 0.81
C GLY A 70 -3.84 7.23 0.09
N CYS A 71 -3.36 6.07 -0.34
CA CYS A 71 -2.02 5.89 -0.93
C CYS A 71 -1.75 6.79 -2.14
N ARG A 72 -2.76 7.17 -2.93
CA ARG A 72 -2.61 8.13 -4.04
C ARG A 72 -2.04 9.47 -3.55
N PHE A 73 -2.41 9.93 -2.36
CA PHE A 73 -1.88 11.16 -1.76
C PHE A 73 -0.71 10.87 -0.80
N SER A 74 -0.85 9.89 0.07
CA SER A 74 0.17 9.62 1.09
C SER A 74 1.47 9.03 0.52
N GLY A 75 1.40 8.27 -0.56
CA GLY A 75 2.51 7.46 -1.08
C GLY A 75 2.80 6.21 -0.25
N VAL A 76 2.05 5.94 0.82
CA VAL A 76 2.20 4.75 1.65
C VAL A 76 0.96 3.85 1.50
N PRO A 77 1.10 2.55 1.20
CA PRO A 77 -0.04 1.67 1.00
C PRO A 77 -1.01 1.69 2.18
N VAL A 78 -2.30 1.74 1.88
CA VAL A 78 -3.42 1.75 2.83
C VAL A 78 -3.22 2.71 4.02
N THR A 79 -2.65 3.88 3.74
CA THR A 79 -2.37 4.93 4.72
C THR A 79 -2.85 6.26 4.17
N SER A 80 -3.51 7.06 4.98
CA SER A 80 -3.99 8.39 4.61
C SER A 80 -3.04 9.50 5.09
N GLU A 81 -3.20 10.71 4.55
CA GLU A 81 -2.42 11.87 5.00
C GLU A 81 -2.66 12.18 6.47
N ALA A 82 -3.91 12.10 6.94
CA ALA A 82 -4.25 12.35 8.33
C ALA A 82 -3.51 11.41 9.29
N GLN A 83 -3.23 10.18 8.88
CA GLN A 83 -2.40 9.25 9.66
C GLN A 83 -0.93 9.65 9.65
N LEU A 84 -0.35 9.98 8.49
CA LEU A 84 1.07 10.36 8.39
C LEU A 84 1.41 11.66 9.13
N THR A 85 0.43 12.56 9.28
CA THR A 85 0.59 13.84 9.98
C THR A 85 0.20 13.79 11.46
N ASP A 86 -0.34 12.65 11.93
CA ASP A 86 -0.60 12.41 13.35
C ASP A 86 0.71 12.09 14.08
N PRO A 87 1.11 12.88 15.10
CA PRO A 87 2.37 12.66 15.84
C PRO A 87 2.42 11.31 16.58
N ASP A 88 1.27 10.71 16.87
CA ASP A 88 1.20 9.40 17.52
C ASP A 88 1.23 8.22 16.54
N PHE A 89 1.21 8.48 15.23
CA PHE A 89 1.26 7.43 14.22
C PHE A 89 2.70 6.91 14.02
N PRO A 90 2.91 5.61 13.81
CA PRO A 90 4.27 5.03 13.77
C PRO A 90 5.10 5.46 12.54
N ILE A 91 4.46 6.01 11.51
CA ILE A 91 5.11 6.49 10.31
C ILE A 91 4.88 7.99 10.19
N ALA A 92 5.92 8.79 10.41
CA ALA A 92 5.83 10.23 10.22
C ALA A 92 5.93 10.59 8.73
N GLY A 93 5.10 11.51 8.27
CA GLY A 93 5.12 11.94 6.87
C GLY A 93 4.48 13.31 6.65
N THR A 94 4.40 13.68 5.39
CA THR A 94 3.91 14.99 4.94
C THR A 94 2.67 14.82 4.07
N ALA A 95 1.65 15.67 4.27
CA ALA A 95 0.51 15.77 3.36
C ALA A 95 0.93 16.31 1.99
N THR A 96 0.34 15.80 0.93
CA THR A 96 0.66 16.17 -0.46
C THR A 96 -0.52 16.74 -1.23
N SER A 97 -1.71 16.72 -0.65
CA SER A 97 -2.89 17.35 -1.22
C SER A 97 -2.90 18.86 -0.95
N GLN A 98 -3.61 19.61 -1.81
CA GLN A 98 -3.90 21.03 -1.59
C GLN A 98 -5.04 21.30 -0.61
N LYS A 99 -5.45 20.30 0.17
CA LYS A 99 -6.52 20.46 1.16
C LYS A 99 -5.99 21.13 2.42
N ASP A 100 -6.77 22.05 2.98
CA ASP A 100 -6.45 22.71 4.26
C ASP A 100 -6.37 21.72 5.43
N VAL A 101 -7.07 20.58 5.31
CA VAL A 101 -7.08 19.51 6.31
C VAL A 101 -6.59 18.22 5.65
N PRO A 102 -5.65 17.49 6.28
CA PRO A 102 -5.17 16.22 5.77
C PRO A 102 -6.30 15.23 5.48
N ILE A 103 -6.21 14.54 4.34
CA ILE A 103 -7.22 13.63 3.86
C ILE A 103 -7.25 12.36 4.71
N THR A 104 -8.47 11.85 4.97
CA THR A 104 -8.70 10.57 5.66
C THR A 104 -9.20 9.50 4.68
N GLU A 105 -8.88 8.24 4.95
CA GLU A 105 -9.39 7.08 4.22
C GLU A 105 -10.00 6.06 5.18
N TYR A 106 -11.23 5.64 4.89
CA TYR A 106 -11.96 4.70 5.75
C TYR A 106 -11.27 3.32 5.86
N SER A 107 -10.82 2.77 4.75
CA SER A 107 -10.13 1.47 4.73
C SER A 107 -8.82 1.52 5.51
N ALA A 108 -8.05 2.61 5.37
CA ALA A 108 -6.82 2.83 6.10
C ALA A 108 -7.06 2.92 7.61
N SER A 109 -8.12 3.63 8.03
CA SER A 109 -8.47 3.72 9.45
C SER A 109 -8.77 2.37 10.08
N ILE A 110 -9.50 1.48 9.37
CA ILE A 110 -9.77 0.12 9.84
C ILE A 110 -8.49 -0.72 9.82
N PHE A 111 -7.73 -0.67 8.73
CA PHE A 111 -6.49 -1.43 8.58
C PHE A 111 -5.51 -1.14 9.72
N TRP A 112 -5.23 0.11 9.97
CA TRP A 112 -4.29 0.52 11.02
C TRP A 112 -4.84 0.34 12.43
N ARG A 113 -6.14 0.46 12.65
CA ARG A 113 -6.75 0.12 13.95
C ARG A 113 -6.45 -1.33 14.35
N VAL A 114 -6.48 -2.25 13.37
CA VAL A 114 -6.25 -3.68 13.60
C VAL A 114 -4.76 -4.03 13.66
N LEU A 115 -3.96 -3.47 12.75
CA LEU A 115 -2.58 -3.89 12.54
C LEU A 115 -1.52 -3.01 13.24
N ARG A 116 -1.88 -1.82 13.73
CA ARG A 116 -0.94 -0.96 14.47
C ARG A 116 -0.28 -1.66 15.67
N PRO A 117 -0.99 -2.48 16.48
CA PRO A 117 -0.36 -3.19 17.59
C PRO A 117 0.75 -4.18 17.19
N VAL A 118 0.70 -4.71 15.96
CA VAL A 118 1.68 -5.68 15.43
C VAL A 118 2.71 -5.04 14.50
N PHE A 119 2.65 -3.73 14.26
CA PHE A 119 3.67 -3.03 13.48
C PHE A 119 4.98 -2.91 14.29
N PRO A 120 6.17 -3.17 13.69
CA PRO A 120 6.50 -3.34 12.28
C PRO A 120 6.66 -4.82 11.81
N HIS A 121 5.92 -5.77 12.36
CA HIS A 121 6.06 -7.19 12.00
C HIS A 121 5.34 -7.59 10.69
N PHE A 122 4.83 -6.63 9.94
CA PHE A 122 4.25 -6.85 8.61
C PHE A 122 4.73 -5.81 7.60
N PHE A 123 4.84 -6.23 6.36
CA PHE A 123 5.01 -5.35 5.20
C PHE A 123 3.72 -5.34 4.38
N VAL A 124 3.30 -4.18 3.92
CA VAL A 124 2.12 -4.05 3.07
C VAL A 124 2.45 -3.38 1.76
N TRP A 125 1.92 -3.92 0.65
CA TRP A 125 2.08 -3.37 -0.69
C TRP A 125 0.81 -3.51 -1.53
N ASN A 126 0.81 -2.94 -2.75
CA ASN A 126 -0.27 -3.04 -3.73
C ASN A 126 0.14 -3.90 -4.92
N SER A 127 -0.78 -4.72 -5.45
CA SER A 127 -0.54 -5.53 -6.66
C SER A 127 -0.37 -4.66 -7.91
N LEU A 128 -1.06 -3.51 -7.97
CA LEU A 128 -0.79 -2.42 -8.91
C LEU A 128 -0.29 -1.22 -8.10
N PRO A 129 0.98 -0.76 -8.25
CA PRO A 129 1.52 0.38 -7.51
C PRO A 129 0.95 1.73 -7.92
N LEU A 130 0.33 1.81 -9.09
CA LEU A 130 -0.27 3.02 -9.66
C LEU A 130 -1.74 3.14 -9.24
N HIS A 131 -2.23 4.38 -9.11
CA HIS A 131 -3.65 4.63 -8.81
C HIS A 131 -4.52 4.48 -10.07
N PRO A 132 -5.39 3.46 -10.17
CA PRO A 132 -6.29 3.26 -11.30
C PRO A 132 -7.54 4.12 -11.14
N HIS A 133 -7.87 4.91 -12.16
CA HIS A 133 -9.01 5.82 -12.16
C HIS A 133 -9.69 5.88 -13.53
N ASP A 134 -10.89 6.42 -13.58
CA ASP A 134 -11.56 6.75 -14.84
C ASP A 134 -10.88 7.98 -15.46
N PRO A 135 -10.75 8.05 -16.81
CA PRO A 135 -10.03 9.15 -17.47
C PRO A 135 -10.55 10.55 -17.08
N ASP A 136 -11.85 10.70 -16.93
CA ASP A 136 -12.51 11.98 -16.66
C ASP A 136 -12.62 12.29 -15.15
N ASP A 137 -12.30 11.33 -14.27
CA ASP A 137 -12.34 11.50 -12.81
C ASP A 137 -11.09 10.94 -12.12
N PRO A 138 -10.06 11.77 -11.88
CA PRO A 138 -8.79 11.37 -11.29
C PRO A 138 -8.89 10.96 -9.81
N LEU A 139 -10.03 11.18 -9.17
CA LEU A 139 -10.31 10.75 -7.79
C LEU A 139 -11.33 9.61 -7.72
N SER A 140 -11.74 9.06 -8.86
CA SER A 140 -12.45 7.78 -8.89
C SER A 140 -11.53 6.61 -8.57
N ILE A 141 -12.10 5.43 -8.43
CA ILE A 141 -11.35 4.19 -8.37
C ILE A 141 -12.01 3.15 -9.27
N ARG A 142 -11.27 2.64 -10.23
CA ARG A 142 -11.67 1.48 -11.01
C ARG A 142 -10.90 0.22 -10.60
N THR A 143 -11.48 -0.92 -10.84
CA THR A 143 -10.76 -2.18 -10.69
C THR A 143 -9.65 -2.27 -11.75
N PRO A 144 -8.39 -2.57 -11.39
CA PRO A 144 -7.32 -2.83 -12.33
C PRO A 144 -7.68 -3.99 -13.29
N ARG A 145 -7.28 -3.86 -14.55
CA ARG A 145 -7.32 -4.98 -15.49
C ARG A 145 -6.28 -6.03 -15.09
N ARG A 146 -6.54 -7.30 -15.40
CA ARG A 146 -5.57 -8.38 -15.11
C ARG A 146 -4.21 -8.17 -15.81
N SER A 147 -4.21 -7.62 -17.00
CA SER A 147 -2.97 -7.27 -17.72
C SER A 147 -2.16 -6.22 -16.95
N GLU A 148 -2.80 -5.16 -16.48
CA GLU A 148 -2.15 -4.11 -15.68
C GLU A 148 -1.48 -4.67 -14.41
N VAL A 149 -2.13 -5.61 -13.72
CA VAL A 149 -1.54 -6.27 -12.55
C VAL A 149 -0.37 -7.18 -12.94
N ARG A 150 -0.48 -7.93 -14.07
CA ARG A 150 0.57 -8.83 -14.54
C ARG A 150 1.86 -8.11 -14.92
N ASP A 151 1.76 -6.88 -15.42
CA ASP A 151 2.93 -6.05 -15.73
C ASP A 151 3.81 -5.80 -14.49
N TRP A 152 3.26 -5.97 -13.27
CA TRP A 152 3.96 -5.80 -11.99
C TRP A 152 4.34 -7.12 -11.30
N HIS A 153 4.12 -8.28 -11.94
CA HIS A 153 4.45 -9.58 -11.34
C HIS A 153 5.96 -9.77 -11.12
N GLU A 154 6.81 -9.17 -11.96
CA GLU A 154 8.26 -9.18 -11.76
C GLU A 154 8.64 -8.47 -10.46
N LEU A 155 8.14 -7.25 -10.25
CA LEU A 155 8.32 -6.52 -9.00
C LEU A 155 7.80 -7.31 -7.80
N LEU A 156 6.60 -7.91 -7.91
CA LEU A 156 6.02 -8.67 -6.81
C LEU A 156 6.88 -9.89 -6.43
N ARG A 157 7.40 -10.64 -7.42
CA ARG A 157 8.35 -11.74 -7.16
C ARG A 157 9.62 -11.24 -6.49
N ALA A 158 10.22 -10.16 -7.01
CA ALA A 158 11.42 -9.58 -6.43
C ALA A 158 11.21 -9.09 -4.99
N LEU A 159 10.05 -8.51 -4.68
CA LEU A 159 9.70 -8.15 -3.29
C LEU A 159 9.60 -9.37 -2.38
N LEU A 160 8.96 -10.44 -2.85
CA LEU A 160 8.85 -11.69 -2.08
C LEU A 160 10.22 -12.34 -1.87
N ASP A 161 11.10 -12.33 -2.88
CA ASP A 161 12.46 -12.86 -2.78
C ASP A 161 13.31 -12.07 -1.79
N VAL A 162 13.23 -10.73 -1.82
CA VAL A 162 14.00 -9.85 -0.92
C VAL A 162 13.50 -9.90 0.53
N LEU A 163 12.17 -9.93 0.71
CA LEU A 163 11.56 -9.93 2.03
C LEU A 163 11.49 -11.34 2.65
N ALA A 164 11.44 -12.37 1.83
CA ALA A 164 11.34 -13.78 2.23
C ALA A 164 10.34 -14.00 3.39
N PRO A 165 9.07 -13.53 3.27
CA PRO A 165 8.12 -13.58 4.38
C PRO A 165 7.76 -15.03 4.74
N GLU A 166 7.53 -15.28 6.02
CA GLU A 166 7.04 -16.58 6.50
C GLU A 166 5.59 -16.85 6.06
N ARG A 167 4.81 -15.76 5.91
CA ARG A 167 3.42 -15.84 5.45
C ARG A 167 3.07 -14.69 4.51
N THR A 168 2.34 -15.03 3.44
CA THR A 168 1.73 -14.07 2.51
C THR A 168 0.22 -14.02 2.71
N VAL A 169 -0.35 -12.82 2.64
CA VAL A 169 -1.79 -12.57 2.82
C VAL A 169 -2.32 -11.73 1.67
N GLY A 170 -3.31 -12.27 0.97
CA GLY A 170 -4.10 -11.50 0.02
C GLY A 170 -5.27 -10.77 0.71
N VAL A 171 -5.15 -9.45 0.85
CA VAL A 171 -6.21 -8.61 1.40
C VAL A 171 -7.24 -8.30 0.30
N GLY A 172 -8.32 -9.06 0.29
CA GLY A 172 -9.30 -9.10 -0.80
C GLY A 172 -8.88 -10.03 -1.94
N ARG A 173 -9.87 -10.42 -2.76
CA ARG A 173 -9.69 -11.41 -3.84
C ARG A 173 -8.68 -11.01 -4.92
N LYS A 174 -8.39 -9.72 -5.07
CA LYS A 174 -7.43 -9.23 -6.08
C LYS A 174 -6.00 -9.41 -5.60
N GLY A 175 -5.72 -9.06 -4.33
CA GLY A 175 -4.42 -9.30 -3.71
C GLY A 175 -4.11 -10.80 -3.63
N GLU A 176 -5.08 -11.63 -3.20
CA GLU A 176 -4.97 -13.09 -3.19
C GLU A 176 -4.56 -13.62 -4.58
N ARG A 177 -5.34 -13.28 -5.61
CA ARG A 177 -5.07 -13.74 -6.99
C ARG A 177 -3.69 -13.31 -7.49
N ALA A 178 -3.27 -12.08 -7.22
CA ALA A 178 -1.98 -11.61 -7.68
C ALA A 178 -0.82 -12.41 -7.05
N LEU A 179 -0.95 -12.79 -5.78
CA LEU A 179 -0.01 -13.68 -5.09
C LEU A 179 -0.04 -15.09 -5.67
N ASP A 180 -1.22 -15.68 -5.92
CA ASP A 180 -1.37 -16.98 -6.58
C ASP A 180 -0.71 -16.99 -7.96
N GLU A 181 -0.93 -15.95 -8.78
CA GLU A 181 -0.39 -15.85 -10.14
C GLU A 181 1.15 -15.71 -10.18
N VAL A 182 1.80 -15.35 -9.06
CA VAL A 182 3.27 -15.35 -8.94
C VAL A 182 3.83 -16.59 -8.23
N GLY A 183 2.97 -17.52 -7.81
CA GLY A 183 3.34 -18.78 -7.18
C GLY A 183 3.52 -18.72 -5.67
N ALA A 184 3.10 -17.64 -5.02
CA ALA A 184 2.95 -17.59 -3.57
C ALA A 184 1.65 -18.33 -3.17
N ASP A 185 1.63 -18.93 -1.98
CA ASP A 185 0.45 -19.62 -1.41
C ASP A 185 -0.20 -18.71 -0.35
N PRO A 186 -1.06 -17.74 -0.74
CA PRO A 186 -1.55 -16.72 0.16
C PRO A 186 -2.72 -17.19 1.02
N THR A 187 -2.74 -16.77 2.26
CA THR A 187 -3.95 -16.78 3.08
C THR A 187 -4.88 -15.64 2.63
N TYR A 188 -6.15 -15.95 2.36
CA TYR A 188 -7.15 -14.92 2.05
C TYR A 188 -7.68 -14.23 3.29
N VAL A 189 -7.71 -12.89 3.27
CA VAL A 189 -8.42 -12.07 4.24
C VAL A 189 -9.35 -11.09 3.52
N ARG A 190 -10.58 -10.92 4.02
CA ARG A 190 -11.55 -9.98 3.45
C ARG A 190 -11.02 -8.54 3.54
N HIS A 191 -11.10 -7.78 2.42
CA HIS A 191 -10.76 -6.35 2.43
C HIS A 191 -11.67 -5.57 3.42
N PRO A 192 -11.14 -4.59 4.18
CA PRO A 192 -11.92 -3.89 5.22
C PRO A 192 -13.06 -3.02 4.69
N SER A 193 -13.05 -2.62 3.41
CA SER A 193 -14.11 -1.81 2.81
C SER A 193 -15.44 -2.59 2.64
N GLN A 194 -16.51 -1.84 2.31
CA GLN A 194 -17.83 -2.40 1.94
C GLN A 194 -18.35 -3.43 2.94
N GLY A 195 -18.38 -3.07 4.23
CA GLY A 195 -18.85 -3.94 5.29
C GLY A 195 -17.93 -5.10 5.66
N GLY A 196 -16.69 -5.06 5.17
CA GLY A 196 -15.70 -6.11 5.44
C GLY A 196 -14.94 -5.99 6.76
N ALA A 197 -15.11 -4.92 7.52
CA ALA A 197 -14.29 -4.57 8.69
C ALA A 197 -14.15 -5.74 9.71
N ASN A 198 -15.25 -6.31 10.18
CA ASN A 198 -15.20 -7.39 11.18
C ASN A 198 -14.53 -8.66 10.64
N LYS A 199 -14.78 -9.00 9.34
CA LYS A 199 -14.13 -10.17 8.72
C LYS A 199 -12.65 -9.94 8.47
N PHE A 200 -12.25 -8.72 8.19
CA PHE A 200 -10.85 -8.32 8.10
C PHE A 200 -10.17 -8.49 9.46
N GLU A 201 -10.75 -7.89 10.51
CA GLU A 201 -10.24 -7.94 11.88
C GLU A 201 -10.04 -9.39 12.33
N THR A 202 -11.12 -10.21 12.30
CA THR A 202 -11.02 -11.63 12.67
C THR A 202 -9.97 -12.39 11.85
N GLY A 203 -9.90 -12.14 10.53
CA GLY A 203 -8.93 -12.81 9.66
C GLY A 203 -7.48 -12.45 10.01
N ILE A 204 -7.20 -11.19 10.31
CA ILE A 204 -5.86 -10.74 10.73
C ILE A 204 -5.52 -11.25 12.12
N GLU A 205 -6.45 -11.18 13.09
CA GLU A 205 -6.22 -11.68 14.45
C GLU A 205 -5.84 -13.16 14.46
N ASN A 206 -6.54 -14.00 13.70
CA ASN A 206 -6.21 -15.42 13.57
C ASN A 206 -4.78 -15.62 13.03
N ILE A 207 -4.37 -14.87 12.00
CA ILE A 207 -3.02 -14.97 11.42
C ILE A 207 -1.96 -14.52 12.43
N VAL A 208 -2.20 -13.42 13.13
CA VAL A 208 -1.29 -12.88 14.15
C VAL A 208 -1.10 -13.89 15.29
N ASP A 209 -2.19 -14.51 15.76
CA ASP A 209 -2.17 -15.51 16.82
C ASP A 209 -1.48 -16.81 16.36
N GLU A 210 -1.77 -17.31 15.15
CA GLU A 210 -1.12 -18.49 14.57
C GLU A 210 0.40 -18.30 14.39
N MET A 211 0.84 -17.10 14.03
CA MET A 211 2.25 -16.75 13.86
C MET A 211 2.94 -16.37 15.18
N GLY A 212 2.18 -16.16 16.26
CA GLY A 212 2.73 -15.69 17.54
C GLY A 212 3.40 -14.32 17.45
N LEU A 213 2.89 -13.43 16.59
CA LEU A 213 3.46 -12.09 16.44
C LEU A 213 3.22 -11.23 17.69
N PRO A 214 4.21 -10.45 18.14
CA PRO A 214 4.05 -9.55 19.27
C PRO A 214 3.05 -8.43 18.96
N ARG A 215 2.34 -7.97 19.99
CA ARG A 215 1.37 -6.87 19.92
C ARG A 215 1.80 -5.69 20.79
#